data_31906f69e18ba30b691a0acfb88e0187
#
_entry.id   31906f69e18ba30b691a0acfb88e0187
#
_cell.length_a   1.000
_cell.length_b   1.000
_cell.length_c   1.000
_cell.angle_alpha   90.00
_cell.angle_beta   90.00
_cell.angle_gamma   90.00
#
_symmetry.space_group_name_H-M   'P 1'
#
loop_
_entity.id
_entity.type
_entity.pdbx_description
1 polymer ?
#
loop_
_entity_poly.entity_id
_entity_poly.type
_entity_poly.pdbx_seq_one_letter_code
_entity_poly.pdbx_strand_id
1 'polypeptide(L)'
;MNKKQQASLETSKKILAIVRKHFSLKGYAEASLEDIVDELGMTRGALYHHFGNKKALFIAVLAQIQSELGSYVEKSALKAHDSWEQLVEGCVAFVRFATLTENKRILLLDGPNVVEWKEWRSQDEANSFFHLREQLDILSNEGKLISIDLDMVAHMISGALNELSLFLAEKEKKIEVREAVRSLLRGFKNHGEEG
;
A
#
# COMPACT_ATOMS: atom_id res chain seq x y z
N MET A 1 -18.52 16.93 15.23
CA MET A 1 -17.17 17.51 14.98
C MET A 1 -17.28 19.03 14.94
N ASN A 2 -16.42 19.77 15.68
CA ASN A 2 -16.46 21.22 15.78
C ASN A 2 -15.89 21.84 14.48
N LYS A 3 -16.41 23.03 14.07
CA LYS A 3 -16.00 23.79 12.88
C LYS A 3 -14.47 24.03 12.79
N LYS A 4 -13.81 24.22 13.95
CA LYS A 4 -12.34 24.34 14.06
C LYS A 4 -11.60 23.02 13.74
N GLN A 5 -12.13 21.89 14.17
CA GLN A 5 -11.58 20.56 13.86
C GLN A 5 -11.74 20.23 12.38
N GLN A 6 -12.84 20.62 11.77
CA GLN A 6 -13.08 20.42 10.34
C GLN A 6 -12.13 21.25 9.48
N ALA A 7 -11.92 22.53 9.80
CA ALA A 7 -10.95 23.38 9.14
C ALA A 7 -9.51 22.86 9.26
N SER A 8 -9.14 22.34 10.44
CA SER A 8 -7.84 21.72 10.67
C SER A 8 -7.62 20.47 9.81
N LEU A 9 -8.64 19.61 9.68
CA LEU A 9 -8.60 18.42 8.84
C LEU A 9 -8.47 18.77 7.34
N GLU A 10 -9.20 19.78 6.87
CA GLU A 10 -9.10 20.24 5.48
C GLU A 10 -7.71 20.80 5.19
N THR A 11 -7.15 21.56 6.11
CA THR A 11 -5.78 22.09 6.01
C THR A 11 -4.77 20.94 5.95
N SER A 12 -4.88 19.95 6.83
CA SER A 12 -3.99 18.79 6.84
C SER A 12 -4.08 17.99 5.53
N LYS A 13 -5.28 17.81 4.98
CA LYS A 13 -5.46 17.15 3.67
C LYS A 13 -4.77 17.90 2.53
N LYS A 14 -4.89 19.23 2.49
CA LYS A 14 -4.19 20.05 1.48
C LYS A 14 -2.68 19.94 1.61
N ILE A 15 -2.16 20.01 2.84
CA ILE A 15 -0.74 19.85 3.12
C ILE A 15 -0.26 18.50 2.61
N LEU A 16 -0.92 17.40 3.01
CA LEU A 16 -0.53 16.05 2.62
C LEU A 16 -0.56 15.83 1.09
N ALA A 17 -1.52 16.41 0.38
CA ALA A 17 -1.59 16.31 -1.08
C ALA A 17 -0.38 16.95 -1.77
N ILE A 18 0.03 18.15 -1.34
CA ILE A 18 1.20 18.85 -1.90
C ILE A 18 2.49 18.13 -1.50
N VAL A 19 2.62 17.74 -0.24
CA VAL A 19 3.79 16.99 0.25
C VAL A 19 3.96 15.67 -0.50
N ARG A 20 2.85 14.91 -0.72
CA ARG A 20 2.84 13.68 -1.52
C ARG A 20 3.36 13.92 -2.93
N LYS A 21 2.90 14.97 -3.61
CA LYS A 21 3.38 15.37 -4.94
C LYS A 21 4.89 15.57 -4.94
N HIS A 22 5.45 16.32 -3.98
CA HIS A 22 6.89 16.57 -3.91
C HIS A 22 7.68 15.28 -3.63
N PHE A 23 7.23 14.45 -2.69
CA PHE A 23 7.89 13.16 -2.39
C PHE A 23 7.79 12.18 -3.56
N SER A 24 6.67 12.13 -4.28
CA SER A 24 6.54 11.27 -5.47
C SER A 24 7.50 11.65 -6.58
N LEU A 25 7.70 12.96 -6.80
CA LEU A 25 8.53 13.47 -7.89
C LEU A 25 10.02 13.44 -7.56
N LYS A 26 10.40 13.95 -6.38
CA LYS A 26 11.80 14.16 -5.99
C LYS A 26 12.34 13.08 -5.04
N GLY A 27 11.47 12.34 -4.37
CA GLY A 27 11.81 11.44 -3.28
C GLY A 27 12.01 12.15 -1.95
N TYR A 28 12.12 11.37 -0.87
CA TYR A 28 12.27 11.90 0.48
C TYR A 28 13.53 12.76 0.64
N ALA A 29 14.68 12.30 0.14
CA ALA A 29 15.95 13.00 0.30
C ALA A 29 15.94 14.39 -0.36
N GLU A 30 15.55 14.44 -1.63
CA GLU A 30 15.67 15.63 -2.50
C GLU A 30 14.45 16.56 -2.43
N ALA A 31 13.35 16.18 -1.80
CA ALA A 31 12.22 17.07 -1.64
C ALA A 31 12.55 18.24 -0.71
N SER A 32 12.49 19.47 -1.26
CA SER A 32 12.76 20.71 -0.53
C SER A 32 11.54 21.11 0.30
N LEU A 33 11.77 21.41 1.59
CA LEU A 33 10.72 21.95 2.44
C LEU A 33 10.38 23.41 2.07
N GLU A 34 11.34 24.15 1.53
CA GLU A 34 11.15 25.49 1.03
C GLU A 34 10.15 25.48 -0.13
N ASP A 35 10.37 24.61 -1.13
CA ASP A 35 9.43 24.48 -2.28
C ASP A 35 8.01 24.09 -1.82
N ILE A 36 7.92 23.20 -0.81
CA ILE A 36 6.65 22.73 -0.25
C ILE A 36 5.90 23.88 0.43
N VAL A 37 6.56 24.68 1.30
CA VAL A 37 5.89 25.76 2.02
C VAL A 37 5.54 26.91 1.09
N ASP A 38 6.35 27.18 0.07
CA ASP A 38 6.06 28.18 -0.97
C ASP A 38 4.81 27.77 -1.77
N GLU A 39 4.69 26.51 -2.20
CA GLU A 39 3.50 26.03 -2.92
C GLU A 39 2.25 26.03 -2.01
N LEU A 40 2.41 25.80 -0.69
CA LEU A 40 1.34 25.87 0.29
C LEU A 40 0.92 27.31 0.66
N GLY A 41 1.76 28.30 0.38
CA GLY A 41 1.56 29.69 0.84
C GLY A 41 1.64 29.81 2.37
N MET A 42 2.50 29.01 3.04
CA MET A 42 2.63 28.98 4.49
C MET A 42 4.12 29.05 4.92
N THR A 43 4.35 29.30 6.22
CA THR A 43 5.70 29.27 6.77
C THR A 43 6.11 27.85 7.16
N ARG A 44 7.42 27.58 7.18
CA ARG A 44 7.99 26.32 7.68
C ARG A 44 7.57 26.05 9.14
N GLY A 45 7.50 27.10 9.98
CA GLY A 45 7.02 26.98 11.37
C GLY A 45 5.56 26.52 11.45
N ALA A 46 4.69 27.05 10.58
CA ALA A 46 3.29 26.61 10.50
C ALA A 46 3.17 25.17 10.03
N LEU A 47 3.95 24.74 9.04
CA LEU A 47 4.01 23.36 8.58
C LEU A 47 4.43 22.41 9.72
N TYR A 48 5.49 22.75 10.44
CA TYR A 48 5.97 21.93 11.56
C TYR A 48 5.07 21.95 12.79
N HIS A 49 4.28 22.99 12.97
CA HIS A 49 3.23 22.99 14.00
C HIS A 49 2.18 21.90 13.73
N HIS A 50 1.89 21.60 12.45
CA HIS A 50 0.95 20.54 12.09
C HIS A 50 1.57 19.12 12.15
N PHE A 51 2.82 18.95 11.75
CA PHE A 51 3.41 17.62 11.52
C PHE A 51 4.75 17.39 12.24
N GLY A 52 5.35 18.37 12.88
CA GLY A 52 6.59 18.25 13.64
C GLY A 52 7.86 18.39 12.79
N ASN A 53 8.12 17.48 11.85
CA ASN A 53 9.32 17.48 11.02
C ASN A 53 9.11 16.78 9.66
N LYS A 54 10.14 16.79 8.80
CA LYS A 54 10.07 16.18 7.46
C LYS A 54 9.78 14.67 7.51
N LYS A 55 10.35 13.95 8.49
CA LYS A 55 10.10 12.50 8.66
C LYS A 55 8.66 12.25 9.05
N ALA A 56 8.10 13.02 9.98
CA ALA A 56 6.71 12.90 10.39
C ALA A 56 5.72 13.23 9.26
N LEU A 57 6.03 14.23 8.42
CA LEU A 57 5.31 14.50 7.18
C LEU A 57 5.32 13.30 6.23
N PHE A 58 6.47 12.67 6.05
CA PHE A 58 6.63 11.51 5.18
C PHE A 58 5.81 10.32 5.72
N ILE A 59 5.89 10.04 7.03
CA ILE A 59 5.12 8.98 7.68
C ILE A 59 3.62 9.21 7.50
N ALA A 60 3.14 10.45 7.65
CA ALA A 60 1.73 10.78 7.44
C ALA A 60 1.26 10.55 6.00
N VAL A 61 2.09 10.90 5.01
CA VAL A 61 1.81 10.62 3.59
C VAL A 61 1.83 9.11 3.32
N LEU A 62 2.82 8.38 3.84
CA LEU A 62 2.93 6.93 3.70
C LEU A 62 1.70 6.23 4.29
N ALA A 63 1.28 6.60 5.50
CA ALA A 63 0.08 6.05 6.14
C ALA A 63 -1.19 6.31 5.32
N GLN A 64 -1.32 7.49 4.71
CA GLN A 64 -2.43 7.78 3.81
C GLN A 64 -2.41 6.87 2.59
N ILE A 65 -1.25 6.69 1.93
CA ILE A 65 -1.12 5.83 0.75
C ILE A 65 -1.43 4.37 1.10
N GLN A 66 -0.97 3.87 2.24
CA GLN A 66 -1.27 2.50 2.69
C GLN A 66 -2.75 2.30 2.98
N SER A 67 -3.43 3.28 3.59
CA SER A 67 -4.89 3.24 3.79
C SER A 67 -5.65 3.25 2.46
N GLU A 68 -5.21 4.07 1.50
CA GLU A 68 -5.77 4.08 0.14
C GLU A 68 -5.56 2.75 -0.58
N LEU A 69 -4.37 2.13 -0.43
CA LEU A 69 -4.04 0.82 -0.95
C LEU A 69 -4.97 -0.25 -0.39
N GLY A 70 -5.13 -0.33 0.94
CA GLY A 70 -6.04 -1.28 1.58
C GLY A 70 -7.47 -1.16 1.03
N SER A 71 -8.00 0.07 0.97
CA SER A 71 -9.34 0.34 0.41
C SER A 71 -9.45 -0.01 -1.09
N TYR A 72 -8.38 0.19 -1.86
CA TYR A 72 -8.35 -0.16 -3.28
C TYR A 72 -8.32 -1.68 -3.50
N VAL A 73 -7.55 -2.40 -2.69
CA VAL A 73 -7.47 -3.87 -2.69
C VAL A 73 -8.84 -4.46 -2.36
N GLU A 74 -9.44 -4.06 -1.24
CA GLU A 74 -10.77 -4.52 -0.81
C GLU A 74 -11.83 -4.30 -1.89
N LYS A 75 -11.97 -3.08 -2.38
CA LYS A 75 -12.95 -2.74 -3.44
C LYS A 75 -12.71 -3.51 -4.72
N SER A 76 -11.47 -3.87 -5.03
CA SER A 76 -11.16 -4.64 -6.24
C SER A 76 -11.48 -6.10 -6.05
N ALA A 77 -11.16 -6.68 -4.91
CA ALA A 77 -11.49 -8.06 -4.55
C ALA A 77 -13.01 -8.29 -4.57
N LEU A 78 -13.79 -7.41 -3.97
CA LEU A 78 -15.25 -7.51 -3.89
C LEU A 78 -15.99 -7.47 -5.25
N LYS A 79 -15.31 -7.16 -6.35
CA LYS A 79 -15.91 -7.26 -7.70
C LYS A 79 -16.02 -8.69 -8.19
N ALA A 80 -15.24 -9.61 -7.64
CA ALA A 80 -15.32 -11.04 -7.95
C ALA A 80 -16.33 -11.73 -7.03
N HIS A 81 -17.07 -12.71 -7.55
CA HIS A 81 -18.05 -13.48 -6.78
C HIS A 81 -17.44 -14.70 -6.09
N ASP A 82 -16.40 -15.30 -6.68
CA ASP A 82 -15.69 -16.45 -6.12
C ASP A 82 -14.58 -15.99 -5.20
N SER A 83 -14.46 -16.61 -4.02
CA SER A 83 -13.47 -16.26 -3.00
C SER A 83 -12.02 -16.43 -3.48
N TRP A 84 -11.73 -17.38 -4.36
CA TRP A 84 -10.41 -17.53 -4.96
C TRP A 84 -10.10 -16.39 -5.94
N GLU A 85 -11.04 -16.01 -6.75
CA GLU A 85 -10.90 -14.87 -7.65
C GLU A 85 -10.80 -13.56 -6.88
N GLN A 86 -11.46 -13.43 -5.72
CA GLN A 86 -11.27 -12.28 -4.82
C GLN A 86 -9.82 -12.17 -4.35
N LEU A 87 -9.17 -13.29 -3.96
CA LEU A 87 -7.75 -13.30 -3.63
C LEU A 87 -6.90 -12.84 -4.82
N VAL A 88 -7.15 -13.38 -6.02
CA VAL A 88 -6.42 -12.99 -7.24
C VAL A 88 -6.59 -11.50 -7.53
N GLU A 89 -7.83 -10.98 -7.52
CA GLU A 89 -8.11 -9.56 -7.80
C GLU A 89 -7.47 -8.64 -6.76
N GLY A 90 -7.50 -9.02 -5.49
CA GLY A 90 -6.84 -8.28 -4.41
C GLY A 90 -5.32 -8.19 -4.62
N CYS A 91 -4.67 -9.31 -4.92
CA CYS A 91 -3.24 -9.35 -5.22
C CYS A 91 -2.87 -8.54 -6.48
N VAL A 92 -3.66 -8.64 -7.55
CA VAL A 92 -3.48 -7.83 -8.77
C VAL A 92 -3.65 -6.35 -8.48
N ALA A 93 -4.67 -5.99 -7.68
CA ALA A 93 -4.93 -4.62 -7.27
C ALA A 93 -3.77 -4.04 -6.45
N PHE A 94 -3.20 -4.82 -5.52
CA PHE A 94 -2.02 -4.42 -4.75
C PHE A 94 -0.88 -4.00 -5.69
N VAL A 95 -0.47 -4.88 -6.62
CA VAL A 95 0.64 -4.59 -7.53
C VAL A 95 0.35 -3.38 -8.41
N ARG A 96 -0.88 -3.28 -8.96
CA ARG A 96 -1.28 -2.15 -9.80
C ARG A 96 -1.23 -0.82 -9.05
N PHE A 97 -1.73 -0.77 -7.81
CA PHE A 97 -1.72 0.44 -7.00
C PHE A 97 -0.30 0.82 -6.58
N ALA A 98 0.48 -0.15 -6.12
CA ALA A 98 1.84 0.08 -5.65
C ALA A 98 2.76 0.62 -6.76
N THR A 99 2.54 0.21 -8.02
CA THR A 99 3.35 0.62 -9.18
C THR A 99 2.89 1.92 -9.85
N LEU A 100 1.80 2.55 -9.39
CA LEU A 100 1.41 3.88 -9.87
C LEU A 100 2.54 4.89 -9.63
N THR A 101 2.75 5.79 -10.61
CA THR A 101 3.84 6.77 -10.58
C THR A 101 3.85 7.60 -9.30
N GLU A 102 2.67 7.99 -8.82
CA GLU A 102 2.48 8.78 -7.60
C GLU A 102 2.71 8.00 -6.30
N ASN A 103 2.74 6.66 -6.35
CA ASN A 103 2.85 5.81 -5.17
C ASN A 103 4.19 5.08 -5.06
N LYS A 104 4.70 4.58 -6.19
CA LYS A 104 5.81 3.63 -6.24
C LYS A 104 7.04 4.09 -5.44
N ARG A 105 7.40 5.37 -5.56
CA ARG A 105 8.57 5.92 -4.89
C ARG A 105 8.39 5.95 -3.38
N ILE A 106 7.26 6.48 -2.91
CA ILE A 106 6.98 6.64 -1.49
C ILE A 106 6.77 5.28 -0.84
N LEU A 107 5.97 4.40 -1.49
CA LEU A 107 5.58 3.12 -0.90
C LEU A 107 6.69 2.08 -0.95
N LEU A 108 7.37 1.94 -2.10
CA LEU A 108 8.30 0.83 -2.37
C LEU A 108 9.77 1.18 -2.14
N LEU A 109 10.19 2.44 -2.42
CA LEU A 109 11.59 2.83 -2.38
C LEU A 109 11.93 3.60 -1.11
N ASP A 110 11.26 4.72 -0.85
CA ASP A 110 11.58 5.58 0.28
C ASP A 110 11.01 5.06 1.60
N GLY A 111 9.81 4.47 1.58
CA GLY A 111 9.12 3.98 2.77
C GLY A 111 9.99 3.07 3.64
N PRO A 112 10.48 1.92 3.12
CA PRO A 112 11.33 1.00 3.89
C PRO A 112 12.66 1.60 4.35
N ASN A 113 13.15 2.66 3.68
CA ASN A 113 14.43 3.30 4.00
C ASN A 113 14.31 4.47 4.98
N VAL A 114 13.18 5.20 4.97
CA VAL A 114 12.95 6.38 5.81
C VAL A 114 12.31 6.01 7.14
N VAL A 115 11.42 5.02 7.11
CA VAL A 115 10.70 4.52 8.29
C VAL A 115 11.41 3.27 8.79
N GLU A 116 11.51 3.12 10.11
CA GLU A 116 12.07 1.88 10.66
C GLU A 116 11.25 0.68 10.20
N TRP A 117 11.93 -0.43 9.83
CA TRP A 117 11.30 -1.63 9.31
C TRP A 117 10.08 -2.10 10.12
N LYS A 118 10.20 -2.07 11.44
CA LYS A 118 9.13 -2.48 12.35
C LYS A 118 7.90 -1.57 12.23
N GLU A 119 8.09 -0.26 12.14
CA GLU A 119 7.00 0.72 11.99
C GLU A 119 6.35 0.62 10.60
N TRP A 120 7.18 0.51 9.55
CA TRP A 120 6.69 0.30 8.18
C TRP A 120 5.83 -0.96 8.07
N ARG A 121 6.33 -2.06 8.65
CA ARG A 121 5.61 -3.35 8.67
C ARG A 121 4.29 -3.26 9.43
N SER A 122 4.26 -2.63 10.59
CA SER A 122 3.05 -2.46 11.39
C SER A 122 1.96 -1.67 10.65
N GLN A 123 2.33 -0.69 9.84
CA GLN A 123 1.39 0.06 9.01
C GLN A 123 0.85 -0.80 7.85
N ASP A 124 1.67 -1.62 7.22
CA ASP A 124 1.24 -2.58 6.18
C ASP A 124 0.29 -3.63 6.74
N GLU A 125 0.61 -4.20 7.92
CA GLU A 125 -0.20 -5.19 8.64
C GLU A 125 -1.59 -4.65 8.98
N ALA A 126 -1.73 -3.38 9.26
CA ALA A 126 -3.02 -2.75 9.59
C ALA A 126 -3.88 -2.42 8.34
N ASN A 127 -3.38 -2.63 7.12
CA ASN A 127 -4.02 -2.25 5.88
C ASN A 127 -4.12 -3.43 4.89
N SER A 128 -3.30 -3.43 3.84
CA SER A 128 -3.41 -4.42 2.76
C SER A 128 -3.12 -5.86 3.22
N PHE A 129 -2.19 -6.05 4.13
CA PHE A 129 -1.89 -7.36 4.70
C PHE A 129 -3.05 -7.93 5.51
N PHE A 130 -3.78 -7.09 6.27
CA PHE A 130 -4.98 -7.50 6.98
C PHE A 130 -6.01 -8.12 6.05
N HIS A 131 -6.34 -7.46 4.94
CA HIS A 131 -7.29 -7.99 3.95
C HIS A 131 -6.80 -9.29 3.28
N LEU A 132 -5.51 -9.40 3.02
CA LEU A 132 -4.92 -10.65 2.53
C LEU A 132 -5.14 -11.80 3.53
N ARG A 133 -4.88 -11.54 4.81
CA ARG A 133 -5.00 -12.54 5.87
C ARG A 133 -6.45 -12.98 6.09
N GLU A 134 -7.41 -12.04 6.08
CA GLU A 134 -8.84 -12.36 6.13
C GLU A 134 -9.29 -13.23 4.95
N GLN A 135 -8.83 -12.91 3.73
CA GLN A 135 -9.18 -13.68 2.54
C GLN A 135 -8.63 -15.11 2.59
N LEU A 136 -7.43 -15.28 3.14
CA LEU A 136 -6.85 -16.61 3.35
C LEU A 136 -7.64 -17.43 4.40
N ASP A 137 -8.16 -16.80 5.46
CA ASP A 137 -9.04 -17.46 6.44
C ASP A 137 -10.33 -17.94 5.77
N ILE A 138 -10.96 -17.12 4.93
CA ILE A 138 -12.15 -17.51 4.19
C ILE A 138 -11.87 -18.73 3.32
N LEU A 139 -10.79 -18.71 2.54
CA LEU A 139 -10.42 -19.81 1.65
C LEU A 139 -10.06 -21.09 2.39
N SER A 140 -9.42 -20.98 3.56
CA SER A 140 -9.11 -22.11 4.44
C SER A 140 -10.40 -22.76 4.96
N ASN A 141 -11.35 -21.96 5.44
CA ASN A 141 -12.65 -22.41 5.93
C ASN A 141 -13.51 -23.07 4.81
N GLU A 142 -13.33 -22.62 3.56
CA GLU A 142 -13.97 -23.23 2.39
C GLU A 142 -13.22 -24.49 1.89
N GLY A 143 -12.12 -24.91 2.51
CA GLY A 143 -11.31 -26.05 2.07
C GLY A 143 -10.58 -25.83 0.73
N LYS A 144 -10.45 -24.58 0.27
CA LYS A 144 -9.83 -24.21 -0.99
C LYS A 144 -8.30 -24.06 -0.92
N LEU A 145 -7.72 -24.06 0.28
CA LEU A 145 -6.27 -24.01 0.51
C LEU A 145 -5.71 -25.36 0.93
N ILE A 146 -4.47 -25.62 0.57
CA ILE A 146 -3.70 -26.72 1.16
C ILE A 146 -3.54 -26.51 2.67
N SER A 147 -3.33 -27.63 3.43
CA SER A 147 -3.09 -27.55 4.87
C SER A 147 -1.72 -26.95 5.16
N ILE A 148 -1.69 -25.66 5.50
CA ILE A 148 -0.47 -24.89 5.77
C ILE A 148 -0.77 -23.76 6.74
N ASP A 149 0.23 -23.29 7.46
CA ASP A 149 0.13 -22.12 8.32
C ASP A 149 -0.22 -20.88 7.51
N LEU A 150 -1.35 -20.23 7.82
CA LEU A 150 -1.88 -19.10 7.05
C LEU A 150 -1.06 -17.83 7.23
N ASP A 151 -0.40 -17.63 8.36
CA ASP A 151 0.47 -16.48 8.58
C ASP A 151 1.72 -16.60 7.71
N MET A 152 2.29 -17.82 7.61
CA MET A 152 3.39 -18.08 6.68
C MET A 152 2.99 -17.81 5.23
N VAL A 153 1.82 -18.27 4.79
CA VAL A 153 1.31 -18.04 3.42
C VAL A 153 1.11 -16.55 3.18
N ALA A 154 0.49 -15.83 4.13
CA ALA A 154 0.29 -14.39 4.01
C ALA A 154 1.63 -13.64 3.84
N HIS A 155 2.64 -13.99 4.63
CA HIS A 155 3.97 -13.40 4.52
C HIS A 155 4.67 -13.75 3.19
N MET A 156 4.55 -14.99 2.72
CA MET A 156 5.11 -15.41 1.43
C MET A 156 4.46 -14.64 0.27
N ILE A 157 3.13 -14.55 0.25
CA ILE A 157 2.39 -13.81 -0.79
C ILE A 157 2.74 -12.32 -0.72
N SER A 158 2.66 -11.69 0.46
CA SER A 158 2.99 -10.27 0.64
C SER A 158 4.42 -9.96 0.18
N GLY A 159 5.40 -10.79 0.55
CA GLY A 159 6.78 -10.64 0.12
C GLY A 159 6.94 -10.74 -1.41
N ALA A 160 6.30 -11.74 -2.03
CA ALA A 160 6.32 -11.92 -3.47
C ALA A 160 5.66 -10.74 -4.22
N LEU A 161 4.54 -10.20 -3.71
CA LEU A 161 3.86 -9.05 -4.32
C LEU A 161 4.69 -7.77 -4.19
N ASN A 162 5.36 -7.55 -3.06
CA ASN A 162 6.26 -6.42 -2.87
C ASN A 162 7.44 -6.48 -3.85
N GLU A 163 8.10 -7.64 -3.95
CA GLU A 163 9.22 -7.84 -4.88
C GLU A 163 8.79 -7.68 -6.35
N LEU A 164 7.64 -8.26 -6.71
CA LEU A 164 7.07 -8.08 -8.05
C LEU A 164 6.77 -6.60 -8.34
N SER A 165 6.26 -5.87 -7.37
CA SER A 165 5.96 -4.44 -7.51
C SER A 165 7.24 -3.62 -7.69
N LEU A 166 8.32 -3.92 -6.94
CA LEU A 166 9.63 -3.29 -7.10
C LEU A 166 10.19 -3.56 -8.52
N PHE A 167 10.19 -4.82 -8.94
CA PHE A 167 10.64 -5.21 -10.28
C PHE A 167 9.88 -4.46 -11.39
N LEU A 168 8.55 -4.35 -11.26
CA LEU A 168 7.71 -3.68 -12.25
C LEU A 168 7.83 -2.16 -12.21
N ALA A 169 8.12 -1.57 -11.04
CA ALA A 169 8.34 -0.14 -10.90
C ALA A 169 9.52 0.40 -11.72
N GLU A 170 10.51 -0.48 -12.02
CA GLU A 170 11.68 -0.18 -12.85
C GLU A 170 11.43 -0.39 -14.36
N LYS A 171 10.32 -1.03 -14.73
CA LYS A 171 10.02 -1.33 -16.13
C LYS A 171 9.15 -0.24 -16.77
N GLU A 172 9.49 0.15 -17.98
CA GLU A 172 8.70 1.10 -18.79
C GLU A 172 7.48 0.44 -19.46
N LYS A 173 7.51 -0.90 -19.61
CA LYS A 173 6.43 -1.64 -20.29
C LYS A 173 5.38 -2.13 -19.30
N LYS A 174 4.10 -1.96 -19.66
CA LYS A 174 2.99 -2.61 -18.97
C LYS A 174 3.12 -4.13 -19.16
N ILE A 175 3.29 -4.85 -18.06
CA ILE A 175 3.32 -6.31 -18.02
C ILE A 175 1.97 -6.79 -17.50
N GLU A 176 1.43 -7.88 -18.08
CA GLU A 176 0.20 -8.49 -17.57
C GLU A 176 0.51 -9.19 -16.22
N VAL A 177 0.02 -8.58 -15.16
CA VAL A 177 0.30 -8.99 -13.78
C VAL A 177 -0.53 -10.20 -13.37
N ARG A 178 -1.74 -10.33 -13.93
CA ARG A 178 -2.73 -11.33 -13.51
C ARG A 178 -2.22 -12.76 -13.63
N GLU A 179 -1.58 -13.10 -14.74
CA GLU A 179 -1.06 -14.46 -14.95
C GLU A 179 0.10 -14.79 -13.98
N ALA A 180 0.96 -13.83 -13.70
CA ALA A 180 2.03 -14.01 -12.70
C ALA A 180 1.45 -14.24 -11.30
N VAL A 181 0.45 -13.44 -10.91
CA VAL A 181 -0.26 -13.60 -9.63
C VAL A 181 -0.97 -14.95 -9.56
N ARG A 182 -1.71 -15.35 -10.62
CA ARG A 182 -2.38 -16.67 -10.66
C ARG A 182 -1.38 -17.82 -10.53
N SER A 183 -0.25 -17.72 -11.20
CA SER A 183 0.80 -18.74 -11.14
C SER A 183 1.42 -18.85 -9.74
N LEU A 184 1.65 -17.71 -9.08
CA LEU A 184 2.11 -17.68 -7.69
C LEU A 184 1.12 -18.36 -6.76
N LEU A 185 -0.15 -18.00 -6.85
CA LEU A 185 -1.19 -18.47 -5.93
C LEU A 185 -1.58 -19.94 -6.14
N ARG A 186 -1.38 -20.49 -7.35
CA ARG A 186 -1.75 -21.88 -7.71
C ARG A 186 -1.13 -22.90 -6.75
N GLY A 187 0.09 -22.67 -6.28
CA GLY A 187 0.77 -23.57 -5.35
C GLY A 187 0.12 -23.69 -3.96
N PHE A 188 -0.76 -22.76 -3.60
CA PHE A 188 -1.50 -22.77 -2.33
C PHE A 188 -2.92 -23.31 -2.47
N LYS A 189 -3.41 -23.53 -3.71
CA LYS A 189 -4.76 -24.00 -3.97
C LYS A 189 -4.87 -25.49 -3.67
N ASN A 190 -5.87 -25.86 -2.90
CA ASN A 190 -6.26 -27.26 -2.74
C ASN A 190 -6.97 -27.71 -4.02
N HIS A 191 -6.41 -28.68 -4.72
CA HIS A 191 -6.99 -29.22 -5.97
C HIS A 191 -8.00 -30.36 -5.72
N GLY A 192 -8.28 -30.70 -4.42
CA GLY A 192 -8.98 -31.92 -4.11
C GLY A 192 -8.14 -33.15 -4.50
N GLU A 193 -8.21 -34.23 -3.79
CA GLU A 193 -7.73 -35.50 -4.34
C GLU A 193 -8.67 -35.83 -5.50
N GLU A 194 -8.21 -35.70 -6.75
CA GLU A 194 -8.86 -36.37 -7.87
C GLU A 194 -8.75 -37.87 -7.58
N GLY A 195 -9.79 -38.38 -6.92
CA GLY A 195 -9.99 -39.80 -6.66
C GLY A 195 -10.51 -40.55 -7.91
#